data_b9b6b1b66ae2aa2875125cee4e9fcacb
#
_entry.id   b9b6b1b66ae2aa2875125cee4e9fcacb
#
_cell.length_a   1.000
_cell.length_b   1.000
_cell.length_c   1.000
_cell.angle_alpha   90.00
_cell.angle_beta   90.00
_cell.angle_gamma   90.00
#
_symmetry.space_group_name_H-M   'P 1'
#
loop_
_entity.id
_entity.type
_entity.pdbx_description
1 polymer ?
#
loop_
_entity_poly.entity_id
_entity_poly.type
_entity_poly.pdbx_seq_one_letter_code
_entity_poly.pdbx_strand_id
1 'polypeptide(L)'
;METLASNAADQIASTKQPRFSGMSHVSLPCRNLEESKLFYSRVMGGELFHEIAGFVEYRIADIVIGLSEQEEGWTGPDDEYPHYAFYLDGQNFELMKKWLDRYAVPNYPYRRDQTALIYFRDPSGNLFELYCDSGYEGIESLPLAPRRGGPAIDFRRLNYVWNHGYAGSGIDPEIQKPQLSAFAHASLFCADLEQAKRFFTQVLGGELIHDVDGFAEVRVAGIIIGLTVRPGRTTARNAEFPHYAFFAEAEDFLPMVAWLRQNGVVTTEPWTRDGVKGLLYFRDPAGNLFEMYCRQIKDAADFARGAKQGGNYTIDLAALEYRWPS
;
A
#
# COMPACT_ATOMS: atom_id res chain seq x y z
N MET A 1 -12.46 29.76 23.21
CA MET A 1 -11.65 28.93 22.32
C MET A 1 -12.34 28.56 20.98
N GLU A 2 -13.52 29.09 20.72
CA GLU A 2 -14.30 28.87 19.46
C GLU A 2 -13.97 29.85 18.32
N THR A 3 -13.14 30.88 18.57
CA THR A 3 -12.97 31.98 17.61
C THR A 3 -11.75 31.84 16.68
N LEU A 4 -10.83 30.94 16.93
CA LEU A 4 -9.65 30.75 16.05
C LEU A 4 -9.87 29.72 14.92
N ALA A 5 -10.75 28.74 15.14
CA ALA A 5 -11.10 27.76 14.11
C ALA A 5 -12.01 28.33 13.00
N SER A 6 -12.82 29.34 13.32
CA SER A 6 -13.73 29.98 12.36
C SER A 6 -12.99 30.90 11.36
N ASN A 7 -11.89 31.52 11.75
CA ASN A 7 -11.18 32.44 10.86
C ASN A 7 -10.25 31.77 9.83
N ALA A 8 -9.85 30.51 10.06
CA ALA A 8 -9.03 29.76 9.10
C ALA A 8 -9.88 29.15 7.97
N ALA A 9 -11.14 28.84 8.25
CA ALA A 9 -12.04 28.26 7.23
C ALA A 9 -12.47 29.29 6.17
N ASP A 10 -12.56 30.57 6.52
CA ASP A 10 -13.03 31.62 5.61
C ASP A 10 -11.92 32.23 4.71
N GLN A 11 -10.65 31.91 4.91
CA GLN A 11 -9.55 32.43 4.09
C GLN A 11 -9.05 31.51 2.97
N ILE A 12 -9.56 30.28 2.86
CA ILE A 12 -9.08 29.32 1.84
C ILE A 12 -10.17 29.12 0.77
N ALA A 13 -10.52 30.17 0.04
CA ALA A 13 -11.12 30.04 -1.27
C ALA A 13 -10.02 29.85 -2.33
N SER A 14 -9.20 28.83 -2.19
CA SER A 14 -8.36 28.38 -3.30
C SER A 14 -9.23 27.63 -4.28
N THR A 15 -9.47 28.17 -5.46
CA THR A 15 -10.20 27.52 -6.55
C THR A 15 -9.45 26.31 -7.13
N LYS A 16 -8.26 26.00 -6.63
CA LYS A 16 -7.41 24.89 -7.10
C LYS A 16 -7.45 23.75 -6.10
N GLN A 17 -7.81 22.56 -6.60
CA GLN A 17 -7.73 21.32 -5.82
C GLN A 17 -6.31 21.11 -5.28
N PRO A 18 -6.12 20.91 -3.97
CA PRO A 18 -4.83 20.54 -3.41
C PRO A 18 -4.39 19.17 -3.92
N ARG A 19 -3.09 18.90 -3.92
CA ARG A 19 -2.54 17.68 -4.53
C ARG A 19 -1.63 16.93 -3.57
N PHE A 20 -1.67 15.61 -3.67
CA PHE A 20 -0.62 14.77 -3.12
C PHE A 20 0.62 14.84 -4.03
N SER A 21 1.81 14.86 -3.43
CA SER A 21 3.08 14.98 -4.16
C SER A 21 3.78 13.65 -4.41
N GLY A 22 3.31 12.56 -3.82
CA GLY A 22 3.85 11.23 -4.01
C GLY A 22 3.28 10.23 -2.99
N MET A 23 3.68 8.98 -3.12
CA MET A 23 3.41 7.98 -2.09
C MET A 23 4.56 7.97 -1.07
N SER A 24 4.23 7.97 0.21
CA SER A 24 5.20 7.94 1.30
C SER A 24 5.60 6.52 1.66
N HIS A 25 4.59 5.73 2.00
CA HIS A 25 4.79 4.36 2.45
C HIS A 25 3.51 3.53 2.30
N VAL A 26 3.71 2.21 2.35
CA VAL A 26 2.64 1.24 2.62
C VAL A 26 2.96 0.58 3.95
N SER A 27 2.02 0.59 4.89
CA SER A 27 2.19 -0.11 6.16
C SER A 27 1.35 -1.38 6.21
N LEU A 28 2.00 -2.49 6.54
CA LEU A 28 1.45 -3.83 6.52
C LEU A 28 1.40 -4.44 7.92
N PRO A 29 0.40 -5.28 8.20
CA PRO A 29 0.43 -6.09 9.40
C PRO A 29 1.47 -7.22 9.27
N CYS A 30 2.12 -7.59 10.36
CA CYS A 30 2.94 -8.79 10.41
C CYS A 30 2.66 -9.58 11.70
N ARG A 31 2.76 -10.92 11.61
CA ARG A 31 2.53 -11.81 12.75
C ARG A 31 3.71 -11.92 13.67
N ASN A 32 4.90 -11.82 13.11
CA ASN A 32 6.16 -11.92 13.81
C ASN A 32 7.14 -10.92 13.20
N LEU A 33 7.51 -9.92 13.99
CA LEU A 33 8.34 -8.82 13.52
C LEU A 33 9.76 -9.28 13.17
N GLU A 34 10.35 -10.18 13.96
CA GLU A 34 11.70 -10.68 13.70
C GLU A 34 11.78 -11.54 12.43
N GLU A 35 10.77 -12.38 12.20
CA GLU A 35 10.65 -13.13 10.96
C GLU A 35 10.50 -12.22 9.75
N SER A 36 9.63 -11.20 9.86
CA SER A 36 9.42 -10.20 8.83
C SER A 36 10.68 -9.39 8.55
N LYS A 37 11.44 -8.98 9.56
CA LYS A 37 12.73 -8.29 9.40
C LYS A 37 13.71 -9.13 8.55
N LEU A 38 13.80 -10.42 8.82
CA LEU A 38 14.65 -11.32 8.03
C LEU A 38 14.17 -11.44 6.58
N PHE A 39 12.85 -11.56 6.36
CA PHE A 39 12.28 -11.66 5.02
C PHE A 39 12.51 -10.38 4.21
N TYR A 40 12.17 -9.22 4.77
CA TYR A 40 12.27 -7.95 4.05
C TYR A 40 13.72 -7.53 3.77
N SER A 41 14.67 -7.88 4.65
CA SER A 41 16.09 -7.62 4.40
C SER A 41 16.73 -8.61 3.43
N ARG A 42 16.44 -9.91 3.57
CA ARG A 42 17.12 -10.97 2.80
C ARG A 42 16.43 -11.28 1.48
N VAL A 43 15.10 -11.44 1.50
CA VAL A 43 14.32 -11.84 0.32
C VAL A 43 13.98 -10.63 -0.53
N MET A 44 13.36 -9.60 0.07
CA MET A 44 12.96 -8.39 -0.65
C MET A 44 14.12 -7.43 -0.95
N GLY A 45 15.23 -7.60 -0.27
CA GLY A 45 16.38 -6.72 -0.50
C GLY A 45 16.30 -5.34 0.13
N GLY A 46 15.37 -5.16 1.06
CA GLY A 46 15.14 -3.89 1.73
C GLY A 46 16.29 -3.46 2.65
N GLU A 47 16.47 -2.15 2.72
CA GLU A 47 17.37 -1.50 3.67
C GLU A 47 16.58 -1.03 4.89
N LEU A 48 17.06 -1.32 6.09
CA LEU A 48 16.43 -0.86 7.34
C LEU A 48 16.40 0.67 7.34
N PHE A 49 15.21 1.25 7.42
CA PHE A 49 15.00 2.69 7.42
C PHE A 49 14.70 3.25 8.81
N HIS A 50 13.85 2.55 9.56
CA HIS A 50 13.47 2.95 10.92
C HIS A 50 13.02 1.73 11.73
N GLU A 51 13.28 1.74 13.05
CA GLU A 51 12.85 0.67 13.94
C GLU A 51 12.52 1.23 15.33
N ILE A 52 11.37 0.81 15.86
CA ILE A 52 10.95 1.02 17.25
C ILE A 52 10.27 -0.27 17.75
N ALA A 53 9.96 -0.35 19.03
CA ALA A 53 9.26 -1.51 19.59
C ALA A 53 7.94 -1.77 18.86
N GLY A 54 7.78 -2.98 18.31
CA GLY A 54 6.57 -3.42 17.60
C GLY A 54 6.39 -2.88 16.18
N PHE A 55 7.36 -2.12 15.64
CA PHE A 55 7.26 -1.53 14.30
C PHE A 55 8.63 -1.36 13.65
N VAL A 56 8.73 -1.69 12.36
CA VAL A 56 9.93 -1.50 11.55
C VAL A 56 9.60 -1.02 10.15
N GLU A 57 10.45 -0.20 9.57
CA GLU A 57 10.35 0.29 8.19
C GLU A 57 11.56 -0.14 7.37
N TYR A 58 11.29 -0.66 6.18
CA TYR A 58 12.29 -1.01 5.18
C TYR A 58 12.11 -0.15 3.93
N ARG A 59 13.19 0.39 3.41
CA ARG A 59 13.21 0.98 2.08
C ARG A 59 13.43 -0.13 1.05
N ILE A 60 12.50 -0.27 0.11
CA ILE A 60 12.55 -1.23 -0.98
C ILE A 60 12.32 -0.47 -2.27
N ALA A 61 13.30 -0.47 -3.17
CA ALA A 61 13.28 0.39 -4.36
C ALA A 61 13.03 1.86 -3.96
N ASP A 62 11.98 2.46 -4.44
CA ASP A 62 11.63 3.87 -4.23
C ASP A 62 10.55 4.10 -3.15
N ILE A 63 10.11 3.04 -2.44
CA ILE A 63 9.08 3.14 -1.41
C ILE A 63 9.56 2.65 -0.04
N VAL A 64 8.88 3.10 1.01
CA VAL A 64 9.03 2.56 2.36
C VAL A 64 7.90 1.58 2.65
N ILE A 65 8.23 0.39 3.13
CA ILE A 65 7.28 -0.59 3.65
C ILE A 65 7.41 -0.62 5.17
N GLY A 66 6.34 -0.21 5.86
CA GLY A 66 6.21 -0.31 7.31
C GLY A 66 5.61 -1.65 7.71
N LEU A 67 6.10 -2.24 8.79
CA LEU A 67 5.64 -3.52 9.33
C LEU A 67 5.28 -3.33 10.79
N SER A 68 4.04 -3.63 11.14
CA SER A 68 3.56 -3.55 12.52
C SER A 68 3.12 -4.93 13.00
N GLU A 69 3.62 -5.35 14.14
CA GLU A 69 3.22 -6.63 14.74
C GLU A 69 1.77 -6.59 15.20
N GLN A 70 0.94 -7.47 14.63
CA GLN A 70 -0.48 -7.55 14.86
C GLN A 70 -0.90 -9.01 15.00
N GLU A 71 -1.77 -9.31 15.95
CA GLU A 71 -2.33 -10.65 16.11
C GLU A 71 -3.31 -11.01 14.98
N GLU A 72 -3.99 -9.99 14.42
CA GLU A 72 -5.00 -10.13 13.36
C GLU A 72 -4.77 -9.11 12.23
N GLY A 73 -5.40 -9.30 11.09
CA GLY A 73 -5.48 -8.27 10.04
C GLY A 73 -4.61 -8.50 8.80
N TRP A 74 -4.23 -9.72 8.49
CA TRP A 74 -3.53 -10.06 7.25
C TRP A 74 -4.49 -10.46 6.11
N THR A 75 -3.98 -10.42 4.87
CA THR A 75 -4.74 -10.83 3.69
C THR A 75 -5.19 -12.29 3.83
N GLY A 76 -6.46 -12.56 3.59
CA GLY A 76 -6.99 -13.92 3.65
C GLY A 76 -6.23 -14.88 2.72
N PRO A 77 -6.14 -16.17 3.07
CA PRO A 77 -5.30 -17.14 2.35
C PRO A 77 -5.72 -17.36 0.89
N ASP A 78 -6.96 -17.05 0.57
CA ASP A 78 -7.54 -17.24 -0.76
C ASP A 78 -7.64 -15.94 -1.56
N ASP A 79 -7.17 -14.82 -0.97
CA ASP A 79 -7.38 -13.49 -1.53
C ASP A 79 -6.25 -13.03 -2.43
N GLU A 80 -6.65 -12.39 -3.52
CA GLU A 80 -5.79 -11.62 -4.40
C GLU A 80 -5.59 -10.18 -3.91
N TYR A 81 -6.50 -9.66 -3.12
CA TYR A 81 -6.51 -8.24 -2.72
C TYR A 81 -6.53 -8.05 -1.20
N PRO A 82 -5.80 -7.05 -0.69
CA PRO A 82 -4.88 -6.18 -1.45
C PRO A 82 -3.60 -6.92 -1.87
N HIS A 83 -2.95 -6.43 -2.95
CA HIS A 83 -1.58 -6.81 -3.26
C HIS A 83 -0.72 -5.60 -3.65
N TYR A 84 0.61 -5.80 -3.60
CA TYR A 84 1.62 -4.76 -3.73
C TYR A 84 2.60 -5.16 -4.81
N ALA A 85 2.69 -4.35 -5.86
CA ALA A 85 3.50 -4.70 -7.01
C ALA A 85 4.78 -3.89 -7.10
N PHE A 86 5.86 -4.56 -7.52
CA PHE A 86 7.15 -3.95 -7.81
C PHE A 86 7.58 -4.26 -9.23
N TYR A 87 8.15 -3.27 -9.88
CA TYR A 87 8.80 -3.45 -11.17
C TYR A 87 10.18 -4.11 -11.02
N LEU A 88 10.50 -4.95 -12.02
CA LEU A 88 11.84 -5.42 -12.26
C LEU A 88 12.06 -5.61 -13.77
N ASP A 89 13.31 -5.56 -14.22
CA ASP A 89 13.66 -5.85 -15.59
C ASP A 89 13.71 -7.36 -15.87
N GLY A 90 13.82 -7.74 -17.15
CA GLY A 90 13.79 -9.15 -17.56
C GLY A 90 14.92 -9.99 -16.98
N GLN A 91 16.10 -9.42 -16.75
CA GLN A 91 17.23 -10.13 -16.12
C GLN A 91 16.92 -10.41 -14.64
N ASN A 92 16.42 -9.42 -13.91
CA ASN A 92 16.05 -9.55 -12.51
C ASN A 92 14.81 -10.46 -12.31
N PHE A 93 13.94 -10.58 -13.32
CA PHE A 93 12.80 -11.50 -13.26
C PHE A 93 13.24 -12.95 -13.10
N GLU A 94 14.17 -13.41 -13.92
CA GLU A 94 14.70 -14.78 -13.82
C GLU A 94 15.52 -14.99 -12.55
N LEU A 95 16.30 -13.99 -12.14
CA LEU A 95 17.02 -14.02 -10.87
C LEU A 95 16.08 -14.11 -9.67
N MET A 96 14.96 -13.37 -9.69
CA MET A 96 14.00 -13.37 -8.60
C MET A 96 13.28 -14.70 -8.45
N LYS A 97 12.93 -15.39 -9.54
CA LYS A 97 12.38 -16.74 -9.48
C LYS A 97 13.32 -17.67 -8.70
N LYS A 98 14.60 -17.72 -9.12
CA LYS A 98 15.62 -18.54 -8.45
C LYS A 98 15.86 -18.11 -7.01
N TRP A 99 15.77 -16.82 -6.73
CA TRP A 99 15.95 -16.25 -5.41
C TRP A 99 14.82 -16.64 -4.46
N LEU A 100 13.57 -16.56 -4.88
CA LEU A 100 12.42 -17.03 -4.10
C LEU A 100 12.53 -18.53 -3.81
N ASP A 101 12.88 -19.33 -4.82
CA ASP A 101 13.10 -20.78 -4.66
C ASP A 101 14.23 -21.08 -3.66
N ARG A 102 15.31 -20.32 -3.72
CA ARG A 102 16.43 -20.42 -2.77
C ARG A 102 16.01 -20.24 -1.31
N TYR A 103 15.07 -19.33 -1.07
CA TYR A 103 14.56 -19.07 0.27
C TYR A 103 13.29 -19.88 0.60
N ALA A 104 12.97 -20.88 -0.23
CA ALA A 104 11.77 -21.71 -0.09
C ALA A 104 10.47 -20.88 0.03
N VAL A 105 10.39 -19.78 -0.71
CA VAL A 105 9.21 -18.95 -0.81
C VAL A 105 8.35 -19.44 -1.97
N PRO A 106 7.15 -19.99 -1.71
CA PRO A 106 6.23 -20.40 -2.77
C PRO A 106 5.90 -19.22 -3.67
N ASN A 107 6.02 -19.42 -4.97
CA ASN A 107 5.78 -18.38 -5.94
C ASN A 107 5.03 -18.93 -7.17
N TYR A 108 4.35 -18.03 -7.87
CA TYR A 108 3.59 -18.38 -9.06
C TYR A 108 3.97 -17.46 -10.22
N PRO A 109 4.97 -17.86 -11.05
CA PRO A 109 5.33 -17.11 -12.26
C PRO A 109 4.31 -17.40 -13.37
N TYR A 110 3.85 -16.34 -14.04
CA TYR A 110 2.91 -16.43 -15.16
C TYR A 110 3.07 -15.24 -16.09
N ARG A 111 2.38 -15.24 -17.22
CA ARG A 111 2.31 -14.09 -18.10
C ARG A 111 0.88 -13.63 -18.35
N ARG A 112 0.73 -12.36 -18.59
CA ARG A 112 -0.48 -11.73 -19.09
C ARG A 112 -0.10 -10.96 -20.35
N ASP A 113 -0.47 -11.49 -21.51
CA ASP A 113 0.04 -11.01 -22.82
C ASP A 113 1.58 -11.03 -22.87
N GLN A 114 2.21 -9.86 -23.00
CA GLN A 114 3.66 -9.68 -23.04
C GLN A 114 4.25 -9.23 -21.70
N THR A 115 3.49 -9.29 -20.63
CA THR A 115 3.93 -8.96 -19.28
C THR A 115 4.16 -10.23 -18.49
N ALA A 116 5.37 -10.38 -17.96
CA ALA A 116 5.71 -11.46 -17.03
C ALA A 116 5.45 -11.03 -15.60
N LEU A 117 4.88 -11.92 -14.79
CA LEU A 117 4.42 -11.65 -13.44
C LEU A 117 4.79 -12.79 -12.50
N ILE A 118 5.05 -12.46 -11.23
CA ILE A 118 5.25 -13.46 -10.17
C ILE A 118 4.43 -13.03 -8.96
N TYR A 119 3.52 -13.90 -8.50
CA TYR A 119 2.90 -13.75 -7.19
C TYR A 119 3.64 -14.56 -6.12
N PHE A 120 3.81 -13.98 -4.96
CA PHE A 120 4.29 -14.64 -3.75
C PHE A 120 3.75 -13.92 -2.51
N ARG A 121 3.89 -14.56 -1.34
CA ARG A 121 3.51 -13.94 -0.07
C ARG A 121 4.73 -13.74 0.82
N ASP A 122 4.65 -12.72 1.69
CA ASP A 122 5.55 -12.64 2.83
C ASP A 122 5.15 -13.68 3.91
N PRO A 123 5.94 -13.90 4.95
CA PRO A 123 5.62 -14.86 6.02
C PRO A 123 4.32 -14.56 6.77
N SER A 124 3.85 -13.33 6.72
CA SER A 124 2.61 -12.88 7.35
C SER A 124 1.39 -13.03 6.46
N GLY A 125 1.58 -13.40 5.18
CA GLY A 125 0.53 -13.62 4.20
C GLY A 125 0.21 -12.39 3.35
N ASN A 126 0.93 -11.27 3.47
CA ASN A 126 0.76 -10.14 2.57
C ASN A 126 1.18 -10.54 1.16
N LEU A 127 0.33 -10.24 0.17
CA LEU A 127 0.54 -10.66 -1.21
C LEU A 127 1.34 -9.62 -1.99
N PHE A 128 2.38 -10.09 -2.66
CA PHE A 128 3.22 -9.30 -3.55
C PHE A 128 3.10 -9.78 -4.99
N GLU A 129 3.17 -8.85 -5.92
CA GLU A 129 3.31 -9.08 -7.35
C GLU A 129 4.63 -8.46 -7.83
N LEU A 130 5.35 -9.21 -8.66
CA LEU A 130 6.49 -8.68 -9.39
C LEU A 130 6.08 -8.51 -10.84
N TYR A 131 6.40 -7.38 -11.42
CA TYR A 131 5.90 -6.94 -12.71
C TYR A 131 7.05 -6.64 -13.66
N CYS A 132 7.12 -7.39 -14.76
CA CYS A 132 8.11 -7.18 -15.83
C CYS A 132 7.36 -7.01 -17.16
N ASP A 133 7.31 -5.79 -17.66
CA ASP A 133 6.59 -5.42 -18.89
C ASP A 133 7.46 -5.52 -20.15
N SER A 134 8.77 -5.71 -19.99
CA SER A 134 9.71 -5.77 -21.12
C SER A 134 11.00 -6.53 -20.78
N GLY A 135 11.62 -7.07 -21.81
CA GLY A 135 12.99 -7.61 -21.73
C GLY A 135 13.14 -9.00 -21.09
N TYR A 136 12.05 -9.72 -20.78
CA TYR A 136 12.15 -11.10 -20.34
C TYR A 136 12.07 -12.06 -21.52
N GLU A 137 13.18 -12.62 -21.93
CA GLU A 137 13.27 -13.53 -23.11
C GLU A 137 12.51 -14.85 -22.89
N GLY A 138 12.34 -15.30 -21.65
CA GLY A 138 11.64 -16.54 -21.29
C GLY A 138 10.12 -16.42 -21.22
N ILE A 139 9.51 -15.32 -21.63
CA ILE A 139 8.09 -15.01 -21.41
C ILE A 139 7.13 -16.06 -21.99
N GLU A 140 7.45 -16.60 -23.17
CA GLU A 140 6.60 -17.59 -23.84
C GLU A 140 6.58 -18.96 -23.11
N SER A 141 7.56 -19.24 -22.26
CA SER A 141 7.58 -20.43 -21.41
C SER A 141 6.68 -20.35 -20.19
N LEU A 142 6.23 -19.14 -19.83
CA LEU A 142 5.37 -18.91 -18.68
C LEU A 142 3.90 -19.30 -18.99
N PRO A 143 3.19 -19.85 -18.01
CA PRO A 143 1.75 -20.09 -18.13
C PRO A 143 1.01 -18.79 -18.46
N LEU A 144 0.16 -18.82 -19.48
CA LEU A 144 -0.70 -17.69 -19.82
C LEU A 144 -1.87 -17.63 -18.84
N ALA A 145 -1.95 -16.57 -18.07
CA ALA A 145 -3.15 -16.30 -17.28
C ALA A 145 -4.24 -15.73 -18.19
N PRO A 146 -5.42 -16.32 -18.20
CA PRO A 146 -6.53 -15.81 -19.00
C PRO A 146 -6.95 -14.43 -18.47
N ARG A 147 -7.23 -13.50 -19.36
CA ARG A 147 -7.67 -12.15 -19.01
C ARG A 147 -8.98 -12.14 -18.22
N ARG A 148 -9.87 -13.14 -18.42
CA ARG A 148 -11.12 -13.35 -17.67
C ARG A 148 -11.56 -14.81 -17.79
N GLY A 149 -12.02 -15.40 -16.67
CA GLY A 149 -12.72 -16.70 -16.69
C GLY A 149 -11.88 -17.95 -16.92
N GLY A 150 -10.56 -17.86 -16.88
CA GLY A 150 -9.67 -19.01 -16.86
C GLY A 150 -9.51 -19.62 -15.47
N PRO A 151 -8.73 -20.70 -15.29
CA PRO A 151 -8.46 -21.23 -13.98
C PRO A 151 -7.84 -20.12 -13.13
N ALA A 152 -8.58 -19.70 -12.12
CA ALA A 152 -8.11 -18.70 -11.18
C ALA A 152 -6.79 -19.19 -10.56
N ILE A 153 -5.85 -18.28 -10.39
CA ILE A 153 -4.64 -18.57 -9.61
C ILE A 153 -5.10 -19.04 -8.23
N ASP A 154 -4.68 -20.22 -7.83
CA ASP A 154 -4.98 -20.74 -6.49
C ASP A 154 -3.99 -20.11 -5.50
N PHE A 155 -4.36 -18.94 -4.96
CA PHE A 155 -3.55 -18.18 -4.01
C PHE A 155 -3.25 -18.94 -2.71
N ARG A 156 -4.02 -20.02 -2.39
CA ARG A 156 -3.74 -20.89 -1.24
C ARG A 156 -2.41 -21.60 -1.36
N ARG A 157 -1.95 -21.87 -2.58
CA ARG A 157 -0.64 -22.49 -2.82
C ARG A 157 0.54 -21.60 -2.47
N LEU A 158 0.29 -20.31 -2.27
CA LEU A 158 1.30 -19.34 -1.85
C LEU A 158 1.41 -19.24 -0.32
N ASN A 159 0.53 -19.92 0.44
CA ASN A 159 0.60 -19.94 1.88
C ASN A 159 1.64 -20.94 2.37
N TYR A 160 2.47 -20.53 3.32
CA TYR A 160 3.54 -21.36 3.86
C TYR A 160 3.90 -20.92 5.27
N VAL A 161 4.67 -21.75 5.94
CA VAL A 161 5.38 -21.41 7.17
C VAL A 161 6.85 -21.25 6.78
N TRP A 162 7.36 -20.08 6.93
CA TRP A 162 8.76 -19.81 6.56
C TRP A 162 9.71 -20.32 7.64
N ASN A 163 10.65 -21.14 7.25
CA ASN A 163 11.63 -21.73 8.18
C ASN A 163 12.93 -20.93 8.30
N HIS A 164 12.95 -19.68 7.82
CA HIS A 164 14.12 -18.77 7.79
C HIS A 164 15.33 -19.30 7.01
N GLY A 165 15.23 -20.50 6.51
CA GLY A 165 16.34 -21.26 5.94
C GLY A 165 16.44 -21.11 4.43
N TYR A 166 17.65 -21.10 4.04
CA TYR A 166 18.14 -21.47 2.75
C TYR A 166 17.61 -22.87 2.41
N ALA A 167 16.84 -23.01 1.36
CA ALA A 167 16.47 -24.33 0.85
C ALA A 167 17.74 -25.03 0.37
N GLY A 168 18.32 -25.85 1.23
CA GLY A 168 19.60 -26.49 0.98
C GLY A 168 19.58 -27.40 -0.24
N SER A 169 20.74 -27.68 -0.79
CA SER A 169 21.10 -28.66 -1.81
C SER A 169 20.38 -28.51 -3.16
N GLY A 170 20.99 -27.80 -4.08
CA GLY A 170 20.62 -27.73 -5.49
C GLY A 170 20.48 -26.31 -6.05
N ILE A 171 20.46 -25.32 -5.21
CA ILE A 171 20.44 -23.92 -5.64
C ILE A 171 21.85 -23.35 -5.55
N ASP A 172 22.29 -22.75 -6.65
CA ASP A 172 23.61 -22.14 -6.77
C ASP A 172 23.82 -21.12 -5.61
N PRO A 173 24.82 -21.30 -4.74
CA PRO A 173 25.11 -20.38 -3.65
C PRO A 173 25.53 -18.99 -4.15
N GLU A 174 25.96 -18.88 -5.41
CA GLU A 174 26.43 -17.63 -6.03
C GLU A 174 25.37 -16.87 -6.78
N ILE A 175 24.06 -17.26 -6.69
CA ILE A 175 22.99 -16.50 -7.31
C ILE A 175 23.03 -15.05 -6.81
N GLN A 176 23.19 -14.13 -7.76
CA GLN A 176 23.15 -12.71 -7.51
C GLN A 176 21.79 -12.31 -6.93
N LYS A 177 21.81 -11.45 -5.90
CA LYS A 177 20.58 -10.87 -5.34
C LYS A 177 19.88 -10.02 -6.40
N PRO A 178 18.59 -10.29 -6.71
CA PRO A 178 17.86 -9.48 -7.66
C PRO A 178 17.55 -8.09 -7.12
N GLN A 179 17.32 -7.14 -8.02
CA GLN A 179 16.98 -5.77 -7.68
C GLN A 179 15.58 -5.43 -8.15
N LEU A 180 14.76 -4.92 -7.23
CA LEU A 180 13.48 -4.29 -7.55
C LEU A 180 13.75 -2.85 -7.95
N SER A 181 13.17 -2.41 -9.07
CA SER A 181 13.48 -1.08 -9.65
C SER A 181 12.56 0.03 -9.12
N ALA A 182 11.29 -0.24 -8.95
CA ALA A 182 10.32 0.73 -8.43
C ALA A 182 9.08 0.04 -7.87
N PHE A 183 8.31 0.73 -7.05
CA PHE A 183 6.95 0.34 -6.69
C PHE A 183 6.01 0.60 -7.87
N ALA A 184 5.33 -0.42 -8.35
CA ALA A 184 4.50 -0.34 -9.54
C ALA A 184 3.08 0.11 -9.22
N HIS A 185 2.40 -0.62 -8.34
CA HIS A 185 1.02 -0.34 -7.96
C HIS A 185 0.63 -0.98 -6.62
N ALA A 186 -0.44 -0.45 -6.04
CA ALA A 186 -1.22 -1.16 -5.03
C ALA A 186 -2.58 -1.52 -5.62
N SER A 187 -3.00 -2.77 -5.54
CA SER A 187 -4.32 -3.20 -5.98
C SER A 187 -5.24 -3.41 -4.80
N LEU A 188 -6.38 -2.74 -4.83
CA LEU A 188 -7.36 -2.69 -3.77
C LEU A 188 -8.68 -3.31 -4.24
N PHE A 189 -9.49 -3.72 -3.30
CA PHE A 189 -10.87 -4.09 -3.61
C PHE A 189 -11.83 -2.90 -3.42
N CYS A 190 -12.93 -2.90 -4.17
CA CYS A 190 -14.05 -2.00 -4.00
C CYS A 190 -15.37 -2.76 -4.10
N ALA A 191 -16.42 -2.25 -3.46
CA ALA A 191 -17.77 -2.80 -3.59
C ALA A 191 -18.48 -2.24 -4.82
N ASP A 192 -18.24 -0.97 -5.14
CA ASP A 192 -18.82 -0.20 -6.24
C ASP A 192 -17.68 0.50 -6.99
N LEU A 193 -17.47 0.10 -8.25
CA LEU A 193 -16.39 0.62 -9.07
C LEU A 193 -16.58 2.08 -9.46
N GLU A 194 -17.82 2.49 -9.76
CA GLU A 194 -18.11 3.87 -10.13
C GLU A 194 -17.88 4.83 -8.96
N GLN A 195 -18.28 4.43 -7.77
CA GLN A 195 -18.04 5.20 -6.56
C GLN A 195 -16.53 5.28 -6.26
N ALA A 196 -15.81 4.17 -6.40
CA ALA A 196 -14.37 4.15 -6.23
C ALA A 196 -13.65 5.04 -7.26
N LYS A 197 -14.00 4.95 -8.55
CA LYS A 197 -13.46 5.82 -9.61
C LYS A 197 -13.68 7.30 -9.28
N ARG A 198 -14.89 7.68 -8.87
CA ARG A 198 -15.18 9.09 -8.49
C ARG A 198 -14.32 9.53 -7.32
N PHE A 199 -14.19 8.70 -6.29
CA PHE A 199 -13.35 9.03 -5.14
C PHE A 199 -11.90 9.28 -5.56
N PHE A 200 -11.29 8.35 -6.28
CA PHE A 200 -9.88 8.47 -6.66
C PHE A 200 -9.62 9.59 -7.69
N THR A 201 -10.57 9.89 -8.58
CA THR A 201 -10.39 10.95 -9.60
C THR A 201 -10.82 12.33 -9.10
N GLN A 202 -12.00 12.45 -8.46
CA GLN A 202 -12.55 13.74 -8.08
C GLN A 202 -12.10 14.21 -6.70
N VAL A 203 -11.96 13.29 -5.74
CA VAL A 203 -11.53 13.64 -4.37
C VAL A 203 -10.01 13.64 -4.26
N LEU A 204 -9.33 12.57 -4.71
CA LEU A 204 -7.86 12.48 -4.60
C LEU A 204 -7.13 13.12 -5.80
N GLY A 205 -7.85 13.56 -6.84
CA GLY A 205 -7.27 14.24 -8.00
C GLY A 205 -6.48 13.31 -8.93
N GLY A 206 -6.79 12.01 -8.92
CA GLY A 206 -6.14 11.02 -9.77
C GLY A 206 -6.62 11.06 -11.22
N GLU A 207 -5.82 10.46 -12.09
CA GLU A 207 -6.10 10.27 -13.52
C GLU A 207 -6.57 8.81 -13.75
N LEU A 208 -7.74 8.63 -14.35
CA LEU A 208 -8.21 7.31 -14.78
C LEU A 208 -7.40 6.86 -16.00
N ILE A 209 -6.61 5.78 -15.85
CA ILE A 209 -5.70 5.30 -16.91
C ILE A 209 -6.19 4.02 -17.59
N HIS A 210 -6.99 3.23 -16.87
CA HIS A 210 -7.60 2.02 -17.41
C HIS A 210 -8.99 1.82 -16.81
N ASP A 211 -9.96 1.40 -17.64
CA ASP A 211 -11.34 1.18 -17.21
C ASP A 211 -11.96 0.05 -18.03
N VAL A 212 -12.27 -1.03 -17.35
CA VAL A 212 -12.96 -2.19 -17.94
C VAL A 212 -13.97 -2.71 -16.93
N ASP A 213 -14.89 -3.54 -17.39
CA ASP A 213 -15.89 -4.11 -16.51
C ASP A 213 -15.27 -4.82 -15.29
N GLY A 214 -15.61 -4.39 -14.09
CA GLY A 214 -15.14 -4.95 -12.81
C GLY A 214 -13.73 -4.55 -12.38
N PHE A 215 -13.01 -3.72 -13.17
CA PHE A 215 -11.65 -3.29 -12.84
C PHE A 215 -11.32 -1.92 -13.42
N ALA A 216 -10.63 -1.09 -12.64
CA ALA A 216 -10.07 0.18 -13.11
C ALA A 216 -8.68 0.43 -12.50
N GLU A 217 -7.90 1.26 -13.16
CA GLU A 217 -6.64 1.79 -12.65
C GLU A 217 -6.68 3.31 -12.65
N VAL A 218 -6.31 3.88 -11.51
CA VAL A 218 -6.23 5.34 -11.33
C VAL A 218 -4.82 5.70 -10.88
N ARG A 219 -4.21 6.67 -11.54
CA ARG A 219 -2.92 7.22 -11.12
C ARG A 219 -3.12 8.35 -10.14
N VAL A 220 -2.70 8.17 -8.89
CA VAL A 220 -2.73 9.20 -7.83
C VAL A 220 -1.31 9.51 -7.41
N ALA A 221 -0.90 10.76 -7.46
CA ALA A 221 0.44 11.19 -7.05
C ALA A 221 1.59 10.36 -7.68
N GLY A 222 1.44 9.96 -8.94
CA GLY A 222 2.43 9.16 -9.66
C GLY A 222 2.34 7.65 -9.47
N ILE A 223 1.54 7.16 -8.53
CA ILE A 223 1.36 5.73 -8.23
C ILE A 223 0.05 5.22 -8.81
N ILE A 224 0.06 4.01 -9.35
CA ILE A 224 -1.13 3.33 -9.85
C ILE A 224 -1.85 2.65 -8.68
N ILE A 225 -3.14 2.93 -8.56
CA ILE A 225 -4.06 2.23 -7.67
C ILE A 225 -5.00 1.40 -8.55
N GLY A 226 -4.88 0.07 -8.46
CA GLY A 226 -5.80 -0.86 -9.09
C GLY A 226 -7.06 -1.02 -8.22
N LEU A 227 -8.22 -0.99 -8.84
CA LEU A 227 -9.53 -1.09 -8.18
C LEU A 227 -10.28 -2.29 -8.76
N THR A 228 -10.55 -3.30 -7.95
CA THR A 228 -11.25 -4.51 -8.40
C THR A 228 -12.54 -4.71 -7.61
N VAL A 229 -13.63 -4.96 -8.32
CA VAL A 229 -14.92 -5.21 -7.68
C VAL A 229 -14.90 -6.53 -6.92
N ARG A 230 -15.20 -6.44 -5.61
CA ARG A 230 -15.39 -7.60 -4.72
C ARG A 230 -16.60 -7.34 -3.83
N PRO A 231 -17.82 -7.70 -4.27
CA PRO A 231 -19.04 -7.45 -3.51
C PRO A 231 -18.98 -8.09 -2.12
N GLY A 232 -19.45 -7.35 -1.12
CA GLY A 232 -19.51 -7.84 0.26
C GLY A 232 -18.20 -7.82 1.03
N ARG A 233 -17.08 -7.39 0.41
CA ARG A 233 -15.83 -7.17 1.12
C ARG A 233 -15.74 -5.76 1.69
N THR A 234 -15.30 -5.71 2.94
CA THR A 234 -14.99 -4.46 3.65
C THR A 234 -13.75 -4.68 4.49
N THR A 235 -12.94 -3.63 4.64
CA THR A 235 -11.84 -3.62 5.61
C THR A 235 -12.41 -3.57 7.03
N ALA A 236 -11.77 -4.20 7.99
CA ALA A 236 -12.17 -4.08 9.40
C ALA A 236 -12.10 -2.61 9.84
N ARG A 237 -13.20 -2.06 10.37
CA ARG A 237 -13.37 -0.63 10.68
C ARG A 237 -12.33 -0.08 11.65
N ASN A 238 -11.82 -0.90 12.55
CA ASN A 238 -10.82 -0.55 13.54
C ASN A 238 -9.39 -0.96 13.17
N ALA A 239 -9.20 -1.62 12.01
CA ALA A 239 -7.87 -2.01 11.57
C ALA A 239 -7.05 -0.80 11.11
N GLU A 240 -5.84 -0.65 11.65
CA GLU A 240 -4.86 0.35 11.23
C GLU A 240 -4.05 -0.15 10.02
N PHE A 241 -4.00 -1.45 9.80
CA PHE A 241 -3.19 -2.07 8.74
C PHE A 241 -4.04 -3.02 7.88
N PRO A 242 -3.79 -3.05 6.55
CA PRO A 242 -2.85 -2.19 5.82
C PRO A 242 -3.34 -0.75 5.70
N HIS A 243 -2.40 0.21 5.56
CA HIS A 243 -2.72 1.55 5.13
C HIS A 243 -1.73 2.09 4.09
N TYR A 244 -2.18 3.11 3.35
CA TYR A 244 -1.51 3.67 2.19
C TYR A 244 -1.28 5.16 2.42
N ALA A 245 -0.01 5.58 2.54
CA ALA A 245 0.31 6.94 2.90
C ALA A 245 0.73 7.77 1.68
N PHE A 246 0.08 8.90 1.49
CA PHE A 246 0.44 9.88 0.49
C PHE A 246 1.11 11.10 1.12
N PHE A 247 2.13 11.63 0.46
CA PHE A 247 2.73 12.90 0.84
C PHE A 247 1.82 14.07 0.48
N ALA A 248 1.67 15.00 1.44
CA ALA A 248 1.21 16.35 1.19
C ALA A 248 2.34 17.32 1.55
N GLU A 249 2.60 18.30 0.70
CA GLU A 249 3.52 19.39 1.06
C GLU A 249 2.92 20.23 2.17
N ALA A 250 3.77 20.97 2.89
CA ALA A 250 3.34 21.71 4.08
C ALA A 250 2.22 22.74 3.78
N GLU A 251 2.27 23.36 2.60
CA GLU A 251 1.26 24.31 2.13
C GLU A 251 -0.05 23.63 1.70
N ASP A 252 -0.02 22.38 1.28
CA ASP A 252 -1.19 21.63 0.83
C ASP A 252 -1.86 20.82 1.95
N PHE A 253 -1.20 20.61 3.10
CA PHE A 253 -1.70 19.71 4.14
C PHE A 253 -3.06 20.16 4.71
N LEU A 254 -3.18 21.35 5.27
CA LEU A 254 -4.46 21.86 5.78
C LEU A 254 -5.49 22.13 4.69
N PRO A 255 -5.15 22.69 3.51
CA PRO A 255 -6.06 22.74 2.37
C PRO A 255 -6.62 21.37 1.98
N MET A 256 -5.81 20.30 2.00
CA MET A 256 -6.28 18.94 1.71
C MET A 256 -7.22 18.41 2.79
N VAL A 257 -6.98 18.70 4.08
CA VAL A 257 -7.93 18.36 5.15
C VAL A 257 -9.30 19.00 4.89
N ALA A 258 -9.31 20.29 4.58
CA ALA A 258 -10.53 21.02 4.27
C ALA A 258 -11.23 20.46 3.02
N TRP A 259 -10.48 20.16 1.96
CA TRP A 259 -10.96 19.57 0.72
C TRP A 259 -11.60 18.19 0.93
N LEU A 260 -10.93 17.28 1.66
CA LEU A 260 -11.48 15.97 1.98
C LEU A 260 -12.82 16.10 2.71
N ARG A 261 -12.89 16.95 3.73
CA ARG A 261 -14.12 17.19 4.53
C ARG A 261 -15.24 17.82 3.70
N GLN A 262 -14.94 18.76 2.82
CA GLN A 262 -15.91 19.37 1.89
C GLN A 262 -16.50 18.35 0.91
N ASN A 263 -15.71 17.32 0.56
CA ASN A 263 -16.17 16.21 -0.28
C ASN A 263 -16.79 15.05 0.52
N GLY A 264 -17.20 15.29 1.77
CA GLY A 264 -17.89 14.29 2.60
C GLY A 264 -17.01 13.19 3.17
N VAL A 265 -15.68 13.31 3.03
CA VAL A 265 -14.72 12.33 3.60
C VAL A 265 -14.54 12.62 5.09
N VAL A 266 -14.88 11.65 5.92
CA VAL A 266 -14.61 11.73 7.36
C VAL A 266 -13.11 11.50 7.59
N THR A 267 -12.48 12.40 8.32
CA THR A 267 -11.05 12.34 8.63
C THR A 267 -10.84 12.30 10.14
N THR A 268 -9.70 11.78 10.58
CA THR A 268 -9.23 12.10 11.94
C THR A 268 -8.97 13.60 12.08
N GLU A 269 -8.80 14.09 13.29
CA GLU A 269 -8.15 15.38 13.44
C GLU A 269 -6.68 15.28 13.02
N PRO A 270 -6.10 16.36 12.44
CA PRO A 270 -4.67 16.41 12.19
C PRO A 270 -3.89 16.21 13.49
N TRP A 271 -2.89 15.36 13.46
CA TRP A 271 -2.08 15.05 14.62
C TRP A 271 -0.60 14.98 14.25
N THR A 272 0.27 14.98 15.26
CA THR A 272 1.71 14.91 15.08
C THR A 272 2.31 13.74 15.84
N ARG A 273 3.33 13.12 15.26
CA ARG A 273 4.09 12.04 15.90
C ARG A 273 5.21 12.59 16.78
N ASP A 274 5.90 13.63 16.34
CA ASP A 274 7.13 14.16 16.93
C ASP A 274 7.15 15.68 17.08
N GLY A 275 6.03 16.36 16.82
CA GLY A 275 5.95 17.81 16.82
C GLY A 275 6.47 18.47 15.54
N VAL A 276 6.78 17.69 14.51
CA VAL A 276 7.30 18.18 13.23
C VAL A 276 6.45 17.68 12.06
N LYS A 277 6.15 16.38 12.07
CA LYS A 277 5.38 15.70 11.02
C LYS A 277 3.89 15.87 11.25
N GLY A 278 3.15 16.14 10.19
CA GLY A 278 1.68 16.17 10.22
C GLY A 278 1.12 14.87 9.66
N LEU A 279 0.11 14.31 10.33
CA LEU A 279 -0.55 13.06 9.96
C LEU A 279 -2.07 13.21 10.05
N LEU A 280 -2.78 12.47 9.18
CA LEU A 280 -4.23 12.40 9.14
C LEU A 280 -4.65 11.10 8.49
N TYR A 281 -5.67 10.42 9.06
CA TYR A 281 -6.25 9.21 8.46
C TYR A 281 -7.63 9.49 7.87
N PHE A 282 -7.94 8.79 6.79
CA PHE A 282 -9.26 8.75 6.14
C PHE A 282 -9.45 7.41 5.43
N ARG A 283 -10.68 7.09 5.04
CA ARG A 283 -10.99 5.87 4.27
C ARG A 283 -11.57 6.19 2.91
N ASP A 284 -11.35 5.29 1.96
CA ASP A 284 -12.08 5.27 0.70
C ASP A 284 -13.50 4.68 0.88
N PRO A 285 -14.36 4.69 -0.15
CA PRO A 285 -15.71 4.12 -0.07
C PRO A 285 -15.78 2.63 0.26
N ALA A 286 -14.72 1.87 0.04
CA ALA A 286 -14.63 0.45 0.36
C ALA A 286 -14.09 0.19 1.77
N GLY A 287 -13.64 1.25 2.47
CA GLY A 287 -13.07 1.18 3.79
C GLY A 287 -11.56 0.98 3.81
N ASN A 288 -10.86 1.00 2.67
CA ASN A 288 -9.40 0.98 2.65
C ASN A 288 -8.87 2.23 3.36
N LEU A 289 -7.88 2.04 4.25
CA LEU A 289 -7.34 3.11 5.06
C LEU A 289 -6.20 3.83 4.35
N PHE A 290 -6.31 5.15 4.30
CA PHE A 290 -5.29 6.04 3.77
C PHE A 290 -4.75 6.96 4.85
N GLU A 291 -3.46 7.28 4.73
CA GLU A 291 -2.78 8.28 5.54
C GLU A 291 -2.36 9.45 4.65
N MET A 292 -2.61 10.65 5.09
CA MET A 292 -1.94 11.84 4.58
C MET A 292 -0.77 12.14 5.49
N TYR A 293 0.41 12.27 4.92
CA TYR A 293 1.67 12.45 5.61
C TYR A 293 2.39 13.70 5.12
N CYS A 294 2.72 14.60 6.04
CA CYS A 294 3.57 15.76 5.78
C CYS A 294 4.85 15.65 6.59
N ARG A 295 6.01 15.77 5.93
CA ARG A 295 7.32 15.61 6.57
C ARG A 295 7.62 16.71 7.57
N GLN A 296 7.18 17.92 7.28
CA GLN A 296 7.40 19.09 8.13
C GLN A 296 6.23 20.05 7.94
N ILE A 297 5.36 20.13 8.93
CA ILE A 297 4.22 21.03 8.91
C ILE A 297 4.51 22.26 9.75
N LYS A 298 4.03 23.42 9.29
CA LYS A 298 4.05 24.64 10.08
C LYS A 298 3.11 24.45 11.29
N ASP A 299 3.50 25.02 12.41
CA ASP A 299 2.69 25.03 13.64
C ASP A 299 2.34 23.63 14.16
N ALA A 300 3.20 22.62 13.87
CA ALA A 300 3.01 21.24 14.35
C ALA A 300 2.84 21.15 15.88
N ALA A 301 3.32 22.14 16.62
CA ALA A 301 3.14 22.24 18.08
C ALA A 301 1.67 22.43 18.49
N ASP A 302 0.83 22.96 17.60
CA ASP A 302 -0.61 23.15 17.83
C ASP A 302 -1.43 21.87 17.60
N PHE A 303 -0.82 20.86 17.03
CA PHE A 303 -1.46 19.57 16.80
C PHE A 303 -1.35 18.64 17.99
N ALA A 304 -2.40 17.86 18.23
CA ALA A 304 -2.36 16.83 19.24
C ALA A 304 -1.28 15.80 18.93
N ARG A 305 -0.53 15.38 19.95
CA ARG A 305 0.48 14.34 19.81
C ARG A 305 -0.13 12.95 19.98
N GLY A 306 0.21 12.02 19.09
CA GLY A 306 -0.29 10.65 19.13
C GLY A 306 0.09 9.92 20.43
N ALA A 307 -0.86 9.17 21.00
CA ALA A 307 -0.68 8.45 22.26
C ALA A 307 0.45 7.41 22.22
N LYS A 308 0.61 6.70 21.12
CA LYS A 308 1.70 5.74 20.90
C LYS A 308 3.10 6.37 20.97
N GLN A 309 3.19 7.69 20.82
CA GLN A 309 4.43 8.47 20.89
C GLN A 309 4.50 9.34 22.16
N GLY A 310 3.78 8.92 23.21
CA GLY A 310 3.76 9.61 24.50
C GLY A 310 2.90 10.88 24.56
N GLY A 311 2.00 11.08 23.60
CA GLY A 311 0.96 12.09 23.62
C GLY A 311 -0.33 11.60 24.26
N ASN A 312 -1.40 12.39 24.12
CA ASN A 312 -2.74 12.08 24.64
C ASN A 312 -3.80 11.89 23.56
N TYR A 313 -3.44 11.98 22.29
CA TYR A 313 -4.36 11.79 21.17
C TYR A 313 -4.47 10.32 20.81
N THR A 314 -5.66 9.75 21.00
CA THR A 314 -5.99 8.39 20.55
C THR A 314 -6.77 8.47 19.24
N ILE A 315 -6.29 7.75 18.23
CA ILE A 315 -6.92 7.72 16.92
C ILE A 315 -8.12 6.76 16.96
N ASP A 316 -9.31 7.27 16.68
CA ASP A 316 -10.52 6.46 16.50
C ASP A 316 -10.71 6.14 15.01
N LEU A 317 -10.19 5.00 14.58
CA LEU A 317 -10.30 4.54 13.20
C LEU A 317 -11.70 4.01 12.87
N ALA A 318 -12.47 3.60 13.87
CA ALA A 318 -13.84 3.10 13.67
C ALA A 318 -14.82 4.22 13.31
N ALA A 319 -14.50 5.47 13.69
CA ALA A 319 -15.29 6.64 13.34
C ALA A 319 -15.09 7.10 11.89
N LEU A 320 -14.08 6.57 11.16
CA LEU A 320 -13.79 6.95 9.78
C LEU A 320 -14.73 6.23 8.80
N GLU A 321 -15.93 6.73 8.65
CA GLU A 321 -16.87 6.28 7.61
C GLU A 321 -16.91 7.28 6.47
N TYR A 322 -16.67 6.78 5.25
CA TYR A 322 -16.92 7.58 4.07
C TYR A 322 -18.41 7.54 3.72
N ARG A 323 -19.00 8.72 3.59
CA ARG A 323 -20.36 8.87 3.12
C ARG A 323 -20.35 9.77 1.90
N TRP A 324 -20.45 9.15 0.73
CA TRP A 324 -20.56 9.92 -0.50
C TRP A 324 -21.83 10.82 -0.44
N PRO A 325 -21.72 12.13 -0.71
CA PRO A 325 -22.90 12.96 -0.84
C PRO A 325 -23.77 12.42 -1.97
N SER A 326 -25.03 12.14 -1.66
CA SER A 326 -26.05 11.66 -2.61
C SER A 326 -26.40 12.73 -3.65
#